data_775f8c9a72f26f9ee43855d12b26d0aa
#
_entry.id   775f8c9a72f26f9ee43855d12b26d0aa
#
_cell.length_a   1.000
_cell.length_b   1.000
_cell.length_c   1.000
_cell.angle_alpha   90.00
_cell.angle_beta   90.00
_cell.angle_gamma   90.00
#
_symmetry.space_group_name_H-M   'P 1'
#
loop_
_entity.id
_entity.type
_entity.pdbx_description
1 polymer ?
#
loop_
_entity_poly.entity_id
_entity_poly.type
_entity_poly.pdbx_seq_one_letter_code
_entity_poly.pdbx_strand_id
1 'polypeptide(L)'
;GDYVNEFRPSGASEIRKASYEFDRMAKRINRHLNQRSEMLSGISHDLRTPLTRLKLQLALIKEKEISKKMSKDIDEMEKMLNDYLQFAKSQVQEKTAVINVGAFIKELIKKFENPNIHLEHKEDNIAITGRKNSLQRCFSNFIQNGILYGNNVYIKISKTSNRLIILIEDDGPGIPLEEYKNVFKPFYRLDKSRSLNKSGVGLGLSISEDIIASHGGNIQLNKSRYEGLQVKISLPF
;
A
#
# COMPACT_ATOMS: atom_id res chain seq x y z
N GLY A 1 -3.84 -9.75 12.64
CA GLY A 1 -3.82 -10.35 13.96
C GLY A 1 -2.38 -10.58 14.38
N ASP A 2 -1.99 -9.99 15.51
CA ASP A 2 -0.66 -10.21 16.06
C ASP A 2 -0.53 -11.68 16.47
N TYR A 3 0.61 -12.24 16.12
CA TYR A 3 0.94 -13.61 16.50
C TYR A 3 1.23 -13.62 18.02
N VAL A 4 0.39 -14.27 18.81
CA VAL A 4 0.63 -14.47 20.24
C VAL A 4 1.75 -15.49 20.38
N ASN A 5 2.93 -15.06 20.79
CA ASN A 5 4.14 -15.90 20.89
C ASN A 5 4.05 -17.04 21.91
N GLU A 6 3.05 -17.05 22.79
CA GLU A 6 2.83 -18.09 23.79
C GLU A 6 1.37 -18.52 23.84
N PHE A 7 0.96 -19.30 22.85
CA PHE A 7 -0.32 -19.97 22.90
C PHE A 7 -0.19 -21.25 23.74
N ARG A 8 -0.77 -21.26 24.97
CA ARG A 8 -0.82 -22.47 25.83
C ARG A 8 -2.20 -23.08 25.75
N PRO A 9 -2.37 -24.17 24.99
CA PRO A 9 -3.67 -24.84 24.88
C PRO A 9 -4.13 -25.37 26.21
N SER A 10 -5.34 -25.02 26.67
CA SER A 10 -6.00 -25.55 27.86
C SER A 10 -7.41 -26.02 27.52
N GLY A 11 -7.96 -27.00 28.24
CA GLY A 11 -9.29 -27.56 28.01
C GLY A 11 -9.29 -29.05 27.69
N ALA A 12 -10.40 -29.57 27.14
CA ALA A 12 -10.56 -30.97 26.74
C ALA A 12 -9.50 -31.39 25.70
N SER A 13 -9.17 -32.65 25.62
CA SER A 13 -8.06 -33.17 24.79
C SER A 13 -8.19 -32.81 23.31
N GLU A 14 -9.43 -32.80 22.81
CA GLU A 14 -9.76 -32.46 21.42
C GLU A 14 -9.48 -30.98 21.13
N ILE A 15 -9.84 -30.09 22.06
CA ILE A 15 -9.61 -28.64 21.93
C ILE A 15 -8.10 -28.34 21.97
N ARG A 16 -7.35 -29.02 22.85
CA ARG A 16 -5.89 -28.89 22.91
C ARG A 16 -5.23 -29.33 21.61
N LYS A 17 -5.67 -30.48 21.07
CA LYS A 17 -5.14 -31.01 19.81
C LYS A 17 -5.45 -30.04 18.63
N ALA A 18 -6.68 -29.57 18.53
CA ALA A 18 -7.06 -28.58 17.50
C ALA A 18 -6.24 -27.30 17.61
N SER A 19 -6.06 -26.77 18.83
CA SER A 19 -5.25 -25.58 19.09
C SER A 19 -3.78 -25.78 18.73
N TYR A 20 -3.22 -26.95 18.99
CA TYR A 20 -1.84 -27.29 18.63
C TYR A 20 -1.64 -27.35 17.10
N GLU A 21 -2.57 -28.01 16.39
CA GLU A 21 -2.53 -28.06 14.93
C GLU A 21 -2.72 -26.65 14.30
N PHE A 22 -3.55 -25.80 14.89
CA PHE A 22 -3.71 -24.42 14.46
C PHE A 22 -2.42 -23.61 14.62
N ASP A 23 -1.76 -23.71 15.79
CA ASP A 23 -0.45 -23.07 16.04
C ASP A 23 0.62 -23.57 15.05
N ARG A 24 0.65 -24.88 14.81
CA ARG A 24 1.57 -25.49 13.83
C ARG A 24 1.33 -24.99 12.42
N MET A 25 0.05 -24.88 12.02
CA MET A 25 -0.33 -24.32 10.71
C MET A 25 0.06 -22.84 10.60
N ALA A 26 -0.20 -22.04 11.63
CA ALA A 26 0.17 -20.62 11.66
C ALA A 26 1.69 -20.44 11.55
N LYS A 27 2.49 -21.22 12.28
CA LYS A 27 3.96 -21.23 12.18
C LYS A 27 4.44 -21.62 10.78
N ARG A 28 3.80 -22.60 10.16
CA ARG A 28 4.13 -23.04 8.79
C ARG A 28 3.84 -21.94 7.77
N ILE A 29 2.69 -21.28 7.88
CA ILE A 29 2.34 -20.16 7.01
C ILE A 29 3.35 -19.02 7.15
N ASN A 30 3.69 -18.62 8.38
CA ASN A 30 4.68 -17.59 8.63
C ASN A 30 6.06 -17.94 8.06
N ARG A 31 6.50 -19.20 8.18
CA ARG A 31 7.75 -19.68 7.58
C ARG A 31 7.72 -19.51 6.05
N HIS A 32 6.62 -19.92 5.40
CA HIS A 32 6.49 -19.77 3.95
C HIS A 32 6.50 -18.30 3.50
N LEU A 33 5.83 -17.41 4.24
CA LEU A 33 5.84 -15.97 3.96
C LEU A 33 7.25 -15.39 4.10
N ASN A 34 7.99 -15.76 5.14
CA ASN A 34 9.37 -15.33 5.35
C ASN A 34 10.31 -15.84 4.24
N GLN A 35 10.25 -17.13 3.91
CA GLN A 35 11.06 -17.70 2.81
C GLN A 35 10.77 -17.01 1.48
N ARG A 36 9.49 -16.74 1.18
CA ARG A 36 9.11 -16.00 -0.02
C ARG A 36 9.70 -14.59 -0.02
N SER A 37 9.67 -13.88 1.11
CA SER A 37 10.23 -12.55 1.26
C SER A 37 11.75 -12.53 1.11
N GLU A 38 12.46 -13.50 1.70
CA GLU A 38 13.91 -13.66 1.56
C GLU A 38 14.32 -13.96 0.13
N MET A 39 13.63 -14.91 -0.53
CA MET A 39 13.87 -15.26 -1.94
C MET A 39 13.69 -14.04 -2.85
N LEU A 40 12.61 -13.28 -2.68
CA LEU A 40 12.36 -12.06 -3.46
C LEU A 40 13.40 -10.98 -3.18
N SER A 41 13.90 -10.88 -1.95
CA SER A 41 15.00 -9.96 -1.61
C SER A 41 16.31 -10.33 -2.32
N GLY A 42 16.62 -11.62 -2.42
CA GLY A 42 17.77 -12.13 -3.17
C GLY A 42 17.65 -11.84 -4.67
N ILE A 43 16.51 -12.20 -5.27
CA ILE A 43 16.25 -11.94 -6.70
C ILE A 43 16.38 -10.45 -7.04
N SER A 44 15.93 -9.57 -6.16
CA SER A 44 16.05 -8.14 -6.40
C SER A 44 17.48 -7.63 -6.36
N HIS A 45 18.29 -8.11 -5.43
CA HIS A 45 19.69 -7.80 -5.41
C HIS A 45 20.36 -8.22 -6.73
N ASP A 46 20.04 -9.42 -7.19
CA ASP A 46 20.60 -9.98 -8.42
C ASP A 46 20.12 -9.28 -9.69
N LEU A 47 18.90 -8.72 -9.68
CA LEU A 47 18.38 -7.91 -10.78
C LEU A 47 18.90 -6.46 -10.76
N ARG A 48 19.23 -5.91 -9.60
CA ARG A 48 19.79 -4.55 -9.51
C ARG A 48 21.17 -4.45 -10.18
N THR A 49 21.99 -5.48 -10.05
CA THR A 49 23.33 -5.51 -10.64
C THR A 49 23.34 -5.34 -12.17
N PRO A 50 22.57 -6.12 -12.97
CA PRO A 50 22.48 -5.91 -14.41
C PRO A 50 21.83 -4.57 -14.79
N LEU A 51 20.84 -4.08 -14.06
CA LEU A 51 20.24 -2.76 -14.30
C LEU A 51 21.25 -1.63 -14.12
N THR A 52 22.05 -1.67 -13.06
CA THR A 52 23.15 -0.71 -12.85
C THR A 52 24.17 -0.77 -13.98
N ARG A 53 24.54 -1.98 -14.43
CA ARG A 53 25.46 -2.15 -15.57
C ARG A 53 24.88 -1.58 -16.86
N LEU A 54 23.60 -1.79 -17.14
CA LEU A 54 22.91 -1.18 -18.29
C LEU A 54 22.94 0.35 -18.22
N LYS A 55 22.67 0.95 -17.05
CA LYS A 55 22.82 2.41 -16.87
C LYS A 55 24.21 2.92 -17.19
N LEU A 56 25.24 2.22 -16.72
CA LEU A 56 26.64 2.59 -17.02
C LEU A 56 26.94 2.50 -18.52
N GLN A 57 26.45 1.45 -19.20
CA GLN A 57 26.63 1.31 -20.65
C GLN A 57 25.89 2.42 -21.42
N LEU A 58 24.69 2.80 -20.99
CA LEU A 58 23.93 3.90 -21.59
C LEU A 58 24.63 5.25 -21.44
N ALA A 59 25.35 5.47 -20.35
CA ALA A 59 26.12 6.70 -20.14
C ALA A 59 27.27 6.87 -21.14
N LEU A 60 27.72 5.77 -21.78
CA LEU A 60 28.77 5.78 -22.80
C LEU A 60 28.24 5.99 -24.22
N ILE A 61 26.92 5.95 -24.44
CA ILE A 61 26.30 6.13 -25.75
C ILE A 61 26.29 7.61 -26.11
N LYS A 62 26.79 7.94 -27.30
CA LYS A 62 26.89 9.32 -27.79
C LYS A 62 25.53 9.92 -28.18
N GLU A 63 24.56 9.09 -28.55
CA GLU A 63 23.21 9.53 -28.93
C GLU A 63 22.35 9.84 -27.67
N LYS A 64 22.39 11.10 -27.24
CA LYS A 64 21.77 11.56 -25.98
C LYS A 64 20.25 11.29 -25.89
N GLU A 65 19.51 11.38 -27.00
CA GLU A 65 18.06 11.18 -27.03
C GLU A 65 17.68 9.71 -26.73
N ILE A 66 18.37 8.77 -27.37
CA ILE A 66 18.13 7.33 -27.18
C ILE A 66 18.58 6.93 -25.77
N SER A 67 19.78 7.36 -25.37
CA SER A 67 20.31 7.11 -24.02
C SER A 67 19.35 7.60 -22.93
N LYS A 68 18.75 8.80 -23.07
CA LYS A 68 17.81 9.36 -22.10
C LYS A 68 16.51 8.57 -22.02
N LYS A 69 15.96 8.12 -23.16
CA LYS A 69 14.74 7.28 -23.17
C LYS A 69 14.99 5.94 -22.48
N MET A 70 16.08 5.25 -22.85
CA MET A 70 16.42 3.96 -22.25
C MET A 70 16.76 4.08 -20.75
N SER A 71 17.42 5.16 -20.32
CA SER A 71 17.67 5.41 -18.90
C SER A 71 16.36 5.54 -18.11
N LYS A 72 15.36 6.23 -18.67
CA LYS A 72 14.05 6.35 -18.06
C LYS A 72 13.34 5.00 -17.91
N ASP A 73 13.44 4.14 -18.93
CA ASP A 73 12.86 2.80 -18.88
C ASP A 73 13.53 1.94 -17.79
N ILE A 74 14.86 2.05 -17.64
CA ILE A 74 15.59 1.35 -16.58
C ILE A 74 15.22 1.89 -15.19
N ASP A 75 15.04 3.22 -15.03
CA ASP A 75 14.58 3.82 -13.77
C ASP A 75 13.18 3.32 -13.39
N GLU A 76 12.29 3.17 -14.37
CA GLU A 76 10.97 2.55 -14.17
C GLU A 76 11.08 1.08 -13.74
N MET A 77 11.95 0.29 -14.37
CA MET A 77 12.19 -1.11 -13.98
C MET A 77 12.73 -1.22 -12.54
N GLU A 78 13.67 -0.36 -12.14
CA GLU A 78 14.17 -0.33 -10.76
C GLU A 78 13.07 0.04 -9.76
N LYS A 79 12.23 1.01 -10.10
CA LYS A 79 11.07 1.39 -9.28
C LYS A 79 10.09 0.23 -9.14
N MET A 80 9.74 -0.44 -10.26
CA MET A 80 8.87 -1.63 -10.23
C MET A 80 9.41 -2.72 -9.33
N LEU A 81 10.70 -3.01 -9.43
CA LEU A 81 11.39 -4.01 -8.63
C LEU A 81 11.34 -3.66 -7.13
N ASN A 82 11.65 -2.40 -6.79
CA ASN A 82 11.61 -1.92 -5.41
C ASN A 82 10.19 -1.94 -4.82
N ASP A 83 9.17 -1.54 -5.59
CA ASP A 83 7.77 -1.57 -5.16
C ASP A 83 7.30 -3.01 -4.90
N TYR A 84 7.68 -3.96 -5.77
CA TYR A 84 7.38 -5.37 -5.60
C TYR A 84 8.04 -5.98 -4.36
N LEU A 85 9.31 -5.63 -4.12
CA LEU A 85 10.03 -6.08 -2.92
C LEU A 85 9.44 -5.54 -1.62
N GLN A 86 9.10 -4.27 -1.63
CA GLN A 86 8.44 -3.66 -0.47
C GLN A 86 7.09 -4.32 -0.19
N PHE A 87 6.36 -4.72 -1.23
CA PHE A 87 5.15 -5.53 -1.10
C PHE A 87 5.43 -6.84 -0.38
N ALA A 88 6.42 -7.58 -0.82
CA ALA A 88 6.77 -8.88 -0.24
C ALA A 88 7.29 -8.78 1.21
N LYS A 89 8.00 -7.70 1.57
CA LYS A 89 8.57 -7.49 2.91
C LYS A 89 7.58 -6.93 3.93
N SER A 90 6.59 -6.16 3.50
CA SER A 90 5.70 -5.43 4.41
C SER A 90 4.80 -6.34 5.28
N GLN A 91 4.69 -7.62 4.94
CA GLN A 91 3.82 -8.57 5.66
C GLN A 91 4.45 -9.17 6.92
N VAL A 92 5.77 -9.01 7.17
CA VAL A 92 6.46 -9.96 8.06
C VAL A 92 6.98 -9.40 9.39
N GLN A 93 7.25 -8.11 9.61
CA GLN A 93 8.01 -7.70 10.80
C GLN A 93 7.69 -6.36 11.46
N GLU A 94 6.65 -5.63 11.05
CA GLU A 94 6.38 -4.35 11.72
C GLU A 94 5.58 -4.53 13.01
N LYS A 95 6.10 -4.03 14.14
CA LYS A 95 5.39 -4.00 15.43
C LYS A 95 4.22 -3.03 15.38
N THR A 96 3.12 -3.39 16.01
CA THR A 96 1.98 -2.50 16.22
C THR A 96 2.31 -1.42 17.23
N ALA A 97 1.76 -0.22 17.02
CA ALA A 97 1.86 0.92 17.92
C ALA A 97 0.53 1.66 17.99
N VAL A 98 0.32 2.40 19.05
CA VAL A 98 -0.81 3.33 19.14
C VAL A 98 -0.52 4.55 18.27
N ILE A 99 -1.43 4.87 17.36
CA ILE A 99 -1.28 5.92 16.35
C ILE A 99 -2.41 6.93 16.53
N ASN A 100 -2.07 8.18 16.81
CA ASN A 100 -3.02 9.29 16.72
C ASN A 100 -3.23 9.60 15.22
N VAL A 101 -4.43 9.30 14.72
CA VAL A 101 -4.72 9.34 13.28
C VAL A 101 -4.67 10.76 12.73
N GLY A 102 -5.20 11.74 13.44
CA GLY A 102 -5.18 13.13 12.99
C GLY A 102 -3.76 13.68 12.84
N ALA A 103 -2.93 13.50 13.86
CA ALA A 103 -1.53 13.92 13.83
C ALA A 103 -0.75 13.16 12.73
N PHE A 104 -1.00 11.86 12.60
CA PHE A 104 -0.35 11.00 11.61
C PHE A 104 -0.67 11.42 10.16
N ILE A 105 -1.94 11.68 9.83
CA ILE A 105 -2.34 12.15 8.49
C ILE A 105 -1.80 13.56 8.22
N LYS A 106 -1.81 14.47 9.22
CA LYS A 106 -1.19 15.80 9.08
C LYS A 106 0.30 15.72 8.76
N GLU A 107 1.04 14.84 9.45
CA GLU A 107 2.47 14.60 9.19
C GLU A 107 2.69 14.03 7.79
N LEU A 108 1.82 13.10 7.36
CA LEU A 108 1.90 12.49 6.05
C LEU A 108 1.68 13.50 4.93
N ILE A 109 0.65 14.35 5.03
CA ILE A 109 0.32 15.39 4.03
C ILE A 109 1.50 16.36 3.85
N LYS A 110 2.18 16.76 4.92
CA LYS A 110 3.34 17.66 4.83
C LYS A 110 4.46 17.12 3.94
N LYS A 111 4.62 15.78 3.85
CA LYS A 111 5.66 15.17 3.01
C LYS A 111 5.39 15.29 1.51
N PHE A 112 4.16 15.58 1.11
CA PHE A 112 3.81 15.76 -0.30
C PHE A 112 4.10 17.18 -0.83
N GLU A 113 4.30 18.15 0.08
CA GLU A 113 4.57 19.56 -0.27
C GLU A 113 3.57 20.11 -1.33
N ASN A 114 2.34 19.59 -1.33
CA ASN A 114 1.31 19.93 -2.31
C ASN A 114 0.19 20.72 -1.64
N PRO A 115 -0.05 21.99 -2.04
CA PRO A 115 -1.07 22.86 -1.43
C PRO A 115 -2.50 22.40 -1.71
N ASN A 116 -2.72 21.55 -2.70
CA ASN A 116 -4.04 21.08 -3.12
C ASN A 116 -4.54 19.85 -2.34
N ILE A 117 -3.91 19.52 -1.21
CA ILE A 117 -4.38 18.49 -0.30
C ILE A 117 -5.09 19.15 0.87
N HIS A 118 -6.39 18.91 0.98
CA HIS A 118 -7.27 19.51 1.97
C HIS A 118 -7.63 18.48 3.04
N LEU A 119 -7.35 18.79 4.31
CA LEU A 119 -7.70 17.94 5.44
C LEU A 119 -8.88 18.52 6.21
N GLU A 120 -9.99 17.81 6.23
CA GLU A 120 -11.15 18.05 7.08
C GLU A 120 -11.10 17.10 8.30
N HIS A 121 -10.77 17.63 9.47
CA HIS A 121 -10.64 16.86 10.69
C HIS A 121 -11.38 17.57 11.82
N LYS A 122 -12.42 16.92 12.38
CA LYS A 122 -13.27 17.49 13.42
C LYS A 122 -12.90 17.06 14.86
N GLU A 123 -12.12 15.97 15.01
CA GLU A 123 -11.87 15.37 16.33
C GLU A 123 -10.39 15.07 16.51
N ASP A 124 -9.72 15.73 17.47
CA ASP A 124 -8.27 15.67 17.65
C ASP A 124 -7.72 14.38 18.30
N ASN A 125 -8.58 13.53 18.90
CA ASN A 125 -8.12 12.38 19.71
C ASN A 125 -8.62 11.02 19.23
N ILE A 126 -8.51 10.75 17.92
CA ILE A 126 -8.80 9.41 17.40
C ILE A 126 -7.47 8.63 17.37
N ALA A 127 -7.37 7.56 18.17
CA ALA A 127 -6.21 6.67 18.18
C ALA A 127 -6.63 5.25 17.75
N ILE A 128 -5.76 4.59 17.00
CA ILE A 128 -5.89 3.17 16.60
C ILE A 128 -4.61 2.43 16.92
N THR A 129 -4.70 1.12 17.12
CA THR A 129 -3.52 0.26 17.17
C THR A 129 -3.23 -0.29 15.80
N GLY A 130 -2.02 -0.04 15.27
CA GLY A 130 -1.65 -0.47 13.93
C GLY A 130 -0.17 -0.38 13.62
N ARG A 131 0.21 -0.86 12.43
CA ARG A 131 1.57 -0.79 11.90
C ARG A 131 1.76 0.55 11.18
N LYS A 132 2.53 1.45 11.79
CA LYS A 132 2.65 2.85 11.34
C LYS A 132 3.17 2.98 9.90
N ASN A 133 4.23 2.23 9.53
CA ASN A 133 4.81 2.32 8.19
C ASN A 133 3.90 1.70 7.12
N SER A 134 3.23 0.59 7.46
CA SER A 134 2.23 -0.03 6.59
C SER A 134 1.08 0.92 6.29
N LEU A 135 0.49 1.54 7.32
CA LEU A 135 -0.58 2.53 7.15
C LEU A 135 -0.09 3.78 6.42
N GLN A 136 1.13 4.26 6.69
CA GLN A 136 1.73 5.36 5.95
C GLN A 136 1.77 5.06 4.45
N ARG A 137 2.23 3.87 4.08
CA ARG A 137 2.29 3.42 2.69
C ARG A 137 0.90 3.37 2.05
N CYS A 138 -0.08 2.79 2.76
CA CYS A 138 -1.47 2.70 2.29
C CYS A 138 -2.05 4.09 1.98
N PHE A 139 -1.97 5.02 2.93
CA PHE A 139 -2.51 6.38 2.73
C PHE A 139 -1.72 7.16 1.69
N SER A 140 -0.38 7.00 1.65
CA SER A 140 0.44 7.62 0.60
C SER A 140 0.03 7.17 -0.80
N ASN A 141 -0.28 5.89 -1.00
CA ASN A 141 -0.73 5.37 -2.28
C ASN A 141 -2.04 6.04 -2.75
N PHE A 142 -3.01 6.20 -1.85
CA PHE A 142 -4.28 6.85 -2.21
C PHE A 142 -4.11 8.35 -2.47
N ILE A 143 -3.35 9.05 -1.63
CA ILE A 143 -3.06 10.48 -1.81
C ILE A 143 -2.31 10.70 -3.13
N GLN A 144 -1.30 9.88 -3.41
CA GLN A 144 -0.52 9.99 -4.63
C GLN A 144 -1.35 9.71 -5.87
N ASN A 145 -2.28 8.74 -5.82
CA ASN A 145 -3.23 8.51 -6.90
C ASN A 145 -4.14 9.72 -7.10
N GLY A 146 -4.69 10.29 -6.03
CA GLY A 146 -5.51 11.50 -6.12
C GLY A 146 -4.77 12.68 -6.77
N ILE A 147 -3.51 12.92 -6.39
CA ILE A 147 -2.66 13.97 -7.01
C ILE A 147 -2.34 13.65 -8.49
N LEU A 148 -2.18 12.37 -8.83
CA LEU A 148 -1.81 11.95 -10.19
C LEU A 148 -2.96 12.08 -11.18
N TYR A 149 -4.17 11.84 -10.74
CA TYR A 149 -5.37 11.79 -11.59
C TYR A 149 -6.29 13.00 -11.43
N GLY A 150 -6.25 13.69 -10.29
CA GLY A 150 -7.00 14.91 -10.01
C GLY A 150 -6.10 16.13 -9.81
N ASN A 151 -6.73 17.28 -9.57
CA ASN A 151 -6.05 18.52 -9.20
C ASN A 151 -6.07 18.73 -7.67
N ASN A 152 -7.14 18.28 -7.01
CA ASN A 152 -7.33 18.44 -5.58
C ASN A 152 -7.61 17.08 -4.91
N VAL A 153 -7.11 16.92 -3.68
CA VAL A 153 -7.36 15.75 -2.84
C VAL A 153 -7.97 16.20 -1.52
N TYR A 154 -9.11 15.63 -1.15
CA TYR A 154 -9.81 15.95 0.08
C TYR A 154 -9.80 14.75 1.01
N ILE A 155 -9.32 14.95 2.22
CA ILE A 155 -9.23 13.90 3.25
C ILE A 155 -10.14 14.27 4.39
N LYS A 156 -11.04 13.37 4.75
CA LYS A 156 -11.96 13.53 5.89
C LYS A 156 -11.78 12.38 6.86
N ILE A 157 -11.58 12.72 8.14
CA ILE A 157 -11.45 11.77 9.23
C ILE A 157 -12.69 11.90 10.11
N SER A 158 -13.33 10.78 10.40
CA SER A 158 -14.49 10.70 11.28
C SER A 158 -14.50 9.36 12.01
N LYS A 159 -15.25 9.27 13.12
CA LYS A 159 -15.45 8.01 13.84
C LYS A 159 -16.93 7.69 13.94
N THR A 160 -17.22 6.41 13.98
CA THR A 160 -18.50 5.84 14.42
C THR A 160 -18.28 5.18 15.79
N SER A 161 -19.32 4.56 16.36
CA SER A 161 -19.21 3.88 17.66
C SER A 161 -18.04 2.90 17.75
N ASN A 162 -17.76 2.14 16.66
CA ASN A 162 -16.79 1.03 16.67
C ASN A 162 -15.73 1.12 15.57
N ARG A 163 -15.75 2.16 14.72
CA ARG A 163 -14.86 2.25 13.57
C ARG A 163 -14.40 3.66 13.28
N LEU A 164 -13.13 3.76 12.96
CA LEU A 164 -12.55 4.90 12.28
C LEU A 164 -12.91 4.86 10.80
N ILE A 165 -13.41 5.98 10.26
CA ILE A 165 -13.69 6.16 8.83
C ILE A 165 -12.79 7.25 8.28
N ILE A 166 -12.04 6.92 7.26
CA ILE A 166 -11.23 7.88 6.50
C ILE A 166 -11.73 7.89 5.07
N LEU A 167 -12.13 9.07 4.59
CA LEU A 167 -12.48 9.30 3.19
C LEU A 167 -11.33 10.03 2.52
N ILE A 168 -10.90 9.54 1.37
CA ILE A 168 -9.93 10.21 0.49
C ILE A 168 -10.65 10.38 -0.84
N GLU A 169 -10.87 11.62 -1.24
CA GLU A 169 -11.63 11.99 -2.42
C GLU A 169 -10.77 12.83 -3.36
N ASP A 170 -10.92 12.65 -4.65
CA ASP A 170 -10.29 13.48 -5.66
C ASP A 170 -11.33 14.06 -6.63
N ASP A 171 -10.90 15.02 -7.44
CA ASP A 171 -11.66 15.65 -8.52
C ASP A 171 -11.23 15.16 -9.91
N GLY A 172 -10.65 13.97 -9.98
CA GLY A 172 -10.19 13.34 -11.22
C GLY A 172 -11.33 12.72 -12.04
N PRO A 173 -11.02 11.90 -13.05
CA PRO A 173 -12.00 11.26 -13.91
C PRO A 173 -12.78 10.13 -13.23
N GLY A 174 -12.38 9.73 -12.01
CA GLY A 174 -12.95 8.59 -11.31
C GLY A 174 -12.59 7.25 -11.95
N ILE A 175 -13.30 6.20 -11.53
CA ILE A 175 -13.15 4.83 -12.01
C ILE A 175 -14.54 4.30 -12.41
N PRO A 176 -14.72 3.62 -13.56
CA PRO A 176 -15.98 2.97 -13.90
C PRO A 176 -16.40 1.92 -12.86
N LEU A 177 -17.69 1.82 -12.57
CA LEU A 177 -18.22 0.92 -11.51
C LEU A 177 -17.85 -0.55 -11.74
N GLU A 178 -17.83 -1.00 -12.99
CA GLU A 178 -17.43 -2.35 -13.38
C GLU A 178 -15.98 -2.66 -13.06
N GLU A 179 -15.14 -1.62 -12.89
CA GLU A 179 -13.71 -1.76 -12.63
C GLU A 179 -13.34 -1.72 -11.14
N TYR A 180 -14.26 -1.40 -10.24
CA TYR A 180 -13.99 -1.27 -8.81
C TYR A 180 -13.38 -2.53 -8.17
N LYS A 181 -13.73 -3.73 -8.67
CA LYS A 181 -13.10 -4.98 -8.22
C LYS A 181 -11.78 -5.27 -8.92
N ASN A 182 -11.65 -4.84 -10.17
CA ASN A 182 -10.48 -5.13 -10.97
C ASN A 182 -9.27 -4.30 -10.56
N VAL A 183 -9.47 -3.04 -10.14
CA VAL A 183 -8.38 -2.13 -9.78
C VAL A 183 -7.59 -2.55 -8.54
N PHE A 184 -8.11 -3.49 -7.73
CA PHE A 184 -7.38 -4.10 -6.63
C PHE A 184 -6.54 -5.31 -7.04
N LYS A 185 -6.67 -5.81 -8.28
CA LYS A 185 -5.80 -6.89 -8.77
C LYS A 185 -4.37 -6.37 -8.97
N PRO A 186 -3.35 -7.12 -8.53
CA PRO A 186 -1.96 -6.75 -8.78
C PRO A 186 -1.70 -6.54 -10.26
N PHE A 187 -0.92 -5.50 -10.60
CA PHE A 187 -0.54 -5.10 -11.96
C PHE A 187 -1.70 -4.64 -12.86
N TYR A 188 -2.90 -4.49 -12.32
CA TYR A 188 -4.04 -4.00 -13.08
C TYR A 188 -3.97 -2.48 -13.26
N ARG A 189 -4.29 -2.01 -14.48
CA ARG A 189 -4.37 -0.58 -14.83
C ARG A 189 -5.54 -0.38 -15.78
N LEU A 190 -6.34 0.68 -15.56
CA LEU A 190 -7.46 1.06 -16.43
C LEU A 190 -6.97 1.49 -17.81
N ASP A 191 -5.95 2.34 -17.85
CA ASP A 191 -5.34 2.79 -19.10
C ASP A 191 -4.32 1.76 -19.61
N LYS A 192 -4.71 0.98 -20.59
CA LYS A 192 -3.79 0.11 -21.37
C LYS A 192 -2.89 0.93 -22.30
N SER A 193 -3.25 2.18 -22.59
CA SER A 193 -2.39 3.08 -23.35
C SER A 193 -1.18 3.43 -22.47
N ARG A 194 -0.02 2.98 -22.89
CA ARG A 194 1.30 3.38 -22.37
C ARG A 194 1.55 4.86 -22.63
N SER A 195 0.72 5.77 -22.12
CA SER A 195 1.12 7.15 -22.03
C SER A 195 2.25 7.20 -21.00
N LEU A 196 3.46 7.28 -21.51
CA LEU A 196 4.78 7.24 -20.86
C LEU A 196 4.95 8.25 -19.69
N ASN A 197 3.92 9.02 -19.36
CA ASN A 197 3.98 10.10 -18.37
C ASN A 197 3.24 9.83 -17.06
N LYS A 198 2.43 8.77 -16.94
CA LYS A 198 1.74 8.43 -15.67
C LYS A 198 2.33 7.14 -15.10
N SER A 199 3.39 7.30 -14.32
CA SER A 199 4.18 6.20 -13.74
C SER A 199 3.42 5.53 -12.60
N GLY A 200 3.11 4.23 -12.75
CA GLY A 200 2.59 3.37 -11.68
C GLY A 200 2.56 1.92 -12.11
N VAL A 201 3.05 1.02 -11.25
CA VAL A 201 3.18 -0.43 -11.53
C VAL A 201 1.83 -1.16 -11.44
N GLY A 202 0.78 -0.51 -10.93
CA GLY A 202 -0.51 -1.17 -10.66
C GLY A 202 -0.50 -2.03 -9.39
N LEU A 203 0.42 -1.77 -8.45
CA LEU A 203 0.51 -2.49 -7.16
C LEU A 203 -0.05 -1.68 -5.99
N GLY A 204 -0.19 -0.36 -6.12
CA GLY A 204 -0.56 0.51 -5.01
C GLY A 204 -1.90 0.16 -4.35
N LEU A 205 -2.93 -0.08 -5.14
CA LEU A 205 -4.27 -0.40 -4.63
C LEU A 205 -4.33 -1.79 -4.00
N SER A 206 -3.73 -2.81 -4.63
CA SER A 206 -3.67 -4.17 -4.07
C SER A 206 -2.91 -4.21 -2.74
N ILE A 207 -1.79 -3.51 -2.65
CA ILE A 207 -1.02 -3.36 -1.41
C ILE A 207 -1.85 -2.68 -0.33
N SER A 208 -2.59 -1.63 -0.68
CA SER A 208 -3.42 -0.89 0.27
C SER A 208 -4.58 -1.75 0.79
N GLU A 209 -5.19 -2.56 -0.07
CA GLU A 209 -6.24 -3.52 0.33
C GLU A 209 -5.70 -4.54 1.34
N ASP A 210 -4.55 -5.17 1.06
CA ASP A 210 -3.90 -6.12 1.95
C ASP A 210 -3.54 -5.49 3.31
N ILE A 211 -3.01 -4.26 3.29
CA ILE A 211 -2.67 -3.53 4.52
C ILE A 211 -3.92 -3.31 5.35
N ILE A 212 -4.99 -2.77 4.78
CA ILE A 212 -6.22 -2.47 5.50
C ILE A 212 -6.90 -3.76 5.99
N ALA A 213 -6.97 -4.81 5.16
CA ALA A 213 -7.48 -6.12 5.56
C ALA A 213 -6.69 -6.72 6.73
N SER A 214 -5.35 -6.61 6.72
CA SER A 214 -4.49 -7.10 7.82
C SER A 214 -4.62 -6.29 9.13
N HIS A 215 -5.27 -5.12 9.09
CA HIS A 215 -5.67 -4.33 10.27
C HIS A 215 -7.16 -4.56 10.65
N GLY A 216 -7.83 -5.56 10.08
CA GLY A 216 -9.26 -5.85 10.34
C GLY A 216 -10.22 -4.82 9.72
N GLY A 217 -9.71 -4.03 8.79
CA GLY A 217 -10.47 -3.00 8.07
C GLY A 217 -10.96 -3.46 6.70
N ASN A 218 -11.64 -2.57 6.01
CA ASN A 218 -12.03 -2.74 4.61
C ASN A 218 -11.95 -1.43 3.83
N ILE A 219 -11.87 -1.55 2.51
CA ILE A 219 -11.86 -0.43 1.56
C ILE A 219 -13.10 -0.54 0.67
N GLN A 220 -13.73 0.58 0.41
CA GLN A 220 -14.83 0.72 -0.54
C GLN A 220 -14.54 1.88 -1.48
N LEU A 221 -14.76 1.67 -2.77
CA LEU A 221 -14.69 2.72 -3.78
C LEU A 221 -16.10 3.23 -4.09
N ASN A 222 -16.24 4.53 -4.22
CA ASN A 222 -17.47 5.21 -4.59
C ASN A 222 -17.14 6.38 -5.54
N LYS A 223 -18.17 6.97 -6.15
CA LYS A 223 -18.01 8.25 -6.83
C LYS A 223 -17.81 9.36 -5.80
N SER A 224 -16.82 10.23 -6.02
CA SER A 224 -16.57 11.41 -5.19
C SER A 224 -17.67 12.46 -5.35
N ARG A 225 -17.93 13.24 -4.32
CA ARG A 225 -18.77 14.46 -4.41
C ARG A 225 -18.12 15.55 -5.28
N TYR A 226 -16.83 15.40 -5.60
CA TYR A 226 -16.06 16.28 -6.47
C TYR A 226 -15.89 15.68 -7.88
N GLU A 227 -16.78 14.76 -8.29
CA GLU A 227 -16.81 14.09 -9.61
C GLU A 227 -15.79 12.96 -9.80
N GLY A 228 -14.71 12.91 -9.05
CA GLY A 228 -13.64 11.90 -9.13
C GLY A 228 -13.91 10.60 -8.36
N LEU A 229 -12.87 10.04 -7.77
CA LEU A 229 -12.92 8.82 -6.96
C LEU A 229 -13.03 9.15 -5.46
N GLN A 230 -13.90 8.44 -4.75
CA GLN A 230 -13.91 8.39 -3.30
C GLN A 230 -13.41 7.02 -2.84
N VAL A 231 -12.36 7.02 -2.03
CA VAL A 231 -11.87 5.85 -1.30
C VAL A 231 -12.33 5.97 0.15
N LYS A 232 -13.20 5.05 0.57
CA LYS A 232 -13.66 4.95 1.96
C LYS A 232 -12.94 3.82 2.66
N ILE A 233 -12.15 4.16 3.66
CA ILE A 233 -11.39 3.23 4.50
C ILE A 233 -12.08 3.13 5.86
N SER A 234 -12.32 1.90 6.31
CA SER A 234 -12.91 1.61 7.61
C SER A 234 -11.99 0.72 8.42
N LEU A 235 -11.53 1.19 9.58
CA LEU A 235 -10.64 0.47 10.50
C LEU A 235 -11.33 0.28 11.86
N PRO A 236 -11.14 -0.86 12.56
CA PRO A 236 -11.56 -1.02 13.95
C PRO A 236 -10.69 -0.15 14.87
N PHE A 237 -11.22 0.16 16.07
CA PHE A 237 -10.46 0.78 17.16
C PHE A 237 -9.60 -0.23 17.89
#